data_f629f9b4e831f0716a57ceb4f63af1c1
#
_entry.id   f629f9b4e831f0716a57ceb4f63af1c1
#
_cell.length_a   1.000
_cell.length_b   1.000
_cell.length_c   1.000
_cell.angle_alpha   90.00
_cell.angle_beta   90.00
_cell.angle_gamma   90.00
#
_symmetry.space_group_name_H-M   'P 1'
#
loop_
_entity.id
_entity.type
_entity.pdbx_description
1 polymer ?
#
loop_
_entity_poly.entity_id
_entity_poly.type
_entity_poly.pdbx_seq_one_letter_code
_entity_poly.pdbx_strand_id
1 'polypeptide(L)'
;MNRLGTLALAILVAAVLTSVLSHAQLFTLTKDQMVELTAQNPFERFPDGRPKVPDAFIERARGMSSEEVFAILPAQGFRNQYAGGFRVLHPDRKLGGRAFTVQFMPLRPDLDDVINAKAKAAGVARLNNQVAIDMLQPGDVLVVDLFGQQEGGTIVGDNLFYYIMKATKGGGLVVDGAIRDLEGISRMDMPAYFRDVHPSAIGNVVISGINIPVRIGKTTVMPGDLVFGDSEGVYFIPPALVQRVVENADEIHVHDEWTRKKFDEGKYKSSEIYGTPKDPALKKEYEEYLKKRLEEIRKTYK
;
A
#
# COMPACT_ATOMS: atom_id res chain seq x y z
N MET A 1 6.72 54.04 28.86
CA MET A 1 6.65 52.57 28.65
C MET A 1 7.96 52.19 27.96
N ASN A 2 8.77 51.42 28.68
CA ASN A 2 10.16 51.14 28.24
C ASN A 2 10.18 50.14 27.06
N ARG A 3 10.93 50.47 26.01
CA ARG A 3 11.13 49.61 24.83
C ARG A 3 11.59 48.18 25.18
N LEU A 4 12.29 48.01 26.28
CA LEU A 4 12.67 46.68 26.83
C LEU A 4 11.49 45.82 27.28
N GLY A 5 10.46 46.43 27.91
CA GLY A 5 9.26 45.69 28.33
C GLY A 5 8.39 45.21 27.16
N THR A 6 8.35 45.98 26.06
CA THR A 6 7.63 45.61 24.86
C THR A 6 8.34 44.48 24.09
N LEU A 7 9.68 44.47 24.08
CA LEU A 7 10.47 43.41 23.45
C LEU A 7 10.36 42.07 24.24
N ALA A 8 10.40 42.15 25.57
CA ALA A 8 10.25 40.96 26.41
C ALA A 8 8.84 40.33 26.27
N LEU A 9 7.79 41.15 26.18
CA LEU A 9 6.43 40.68 25.98
C LEU A 9 6.24 40.06 24.58
N ALA A 10 6.84 40.60 23.53
CA ALA A 10 6.79 40.07 22.18
C ALA A 10 7.53 38.73 22.06
N ILE A 11 8.67 38.55 22.75
CA ILE A 11 9.42 37.28 22.81
C ILE A 11 8.64 36.21 23.59
N LEU A 12 7.97 36.60 24.68
CA LEU A 12 7.15 35.67 25.46
C LEU A 12 5.92 35.21 24.68
N VAL A 13 5.26 36.11 23.95
CA VAL A 13 4.12 35.76 23.07
C VAL A 13 4.53 34.88 21.89
N ALA A 14 5.71 35.14 21.29
CA ALA A 14 6.26 34.30 20.24
C ALA A 14 6.64 32.91 20.75
N ALA A 15 7.22 32.80 21.95
CA ALA A 15 7.56 31.53 22.58
C ALA A 15 6.30 30.71 22.96
N VAL A 16 5.21 31.37 23.36
CA VAL A 16 3.91 30.71 23.65
C VAL A 16 3.23 30.26 22.37
N LEU A 17 3.32 31.03 21.27
CA LEU A 17 2.76 30.67 19.96
C LEU A 17 3.53 29.50 19.29
N THR A 18 4.84 29.36 19.53
CA THR A 18 5.62 28.22 19.02
C THR A 18 5.40 26.94 19.81
N SER A 19 4.98 27.03 21.09
CA SER A 19 4.68 25.85 21.91
C SER A 19 3.29 25.25 21.66
N VAL A 20 2.39 25.95 20.97
CA VAL A 20 1.02 25.45 20.66
C VAL A 20 0.99 24.58 19.37
N LEU A 21 2.09 24.52 18.61
CA LEU A 21 2.20 23.65 17.42
C LEU A 21 2.79 22.27 17.70
N SER A 22 2.96 21.90 18.98
CA SER A 22 3.20 20.52 19.34
C SER A 22 1.89 19.75 19.16
N HIS A 23 1.60 19.36 17.92
CA HIS A 23 0.50 18.45 17.65
C HIS A 23 0.79 17.17 18.42
N ALA A 24 -0.09 16.82 19.34
CA ALA A 24 -0.03 15.54 20.04
C ALA A 24 -0.06 14.43 18.96
N GLN A 25 1.10 13.78 18.73
CA GLN A 25 1.21 12.68 17.80
C GLN A 25 0.33 11.54 18.28
N LEU A 26 -0.77 11.33 17.59
CA LEU A 26 -1.62 10.16 17.76
C LEU A 26 -0.90 8.95 17.13
N PHE A 27 0.10 8.38 17.86
CA PHE A 27 0.77 7.13 17.43
C PHE A 27 1.12 7.08 15.92
N THR A 28 1.39 8.24 15.32
CA THR A 28 1.91 8.39 13.96
C THR A 28 3.39 8.74 14.05
N LEU A 29 4.15 8.44 13.01
CA LEU A 29 5.51 8.97 12.88
C LEU A 29 5.47 10.48 12.69
N THR A 30 6.50 11.19 13.21
CA THR A 30 6.74 12.57 12.76
C THR A 30 7.08 12.57 11.28
N LYS A 31 6.93 13.72 10.62
CA LYS A 31 7.39 13.89 9.24
C LYS A 31 8.85 13.50 9.07
N ASP A 32 9.71 13.92 10.01
CA ASP A 32 11.15 13.64 9.96
C ASP A 32 11.44 12.14 10.12
N GLN A 33 10.76 11.47 11.05
CA GLN A 33 10.85 10.02 11.21
C GLN A 33 10.36 9.27 9.96
N MET A 34 9.25 9.72 9.35
CA MET A 34 8.75 9.14 8.10
C MET A 34 9.76 9.30 6.97
N VAL A 35 10.37 10.48 6.84
CA VAL A 35 11.41 10.74 5.83
C VAL A 35 12.65 9.90 6.09
N GLU A 36 13.10 9.78 7.33
CA GLU A 36 14.25 8.96 7.72
C GLU A 36 14.02 7.47 7.39
N LEU A 37 12.89 6.91 7.81
CA LEU A 37 12.54 5.51 7.55
C LEU A 37 12.33 5.18 6.07
N THR A 38 12.01 6.18 5.26
CA THR A 38 11.78 6.05 3.80
C THR A 38 12.79 6.87 2.99
N ALA A 39 14.03 7.01 3.48
CA ALA A 39 15.06 7.88 2.90
C ALA A 39 15.39 7.56 1.43
N GLN A 40 15.23 6.31 1.00
CA GLN A 40 15.49 5.88 -0.38
C GLN A 40 14.33 6.17 -1.35
N ASN A 41 13.24 6.81 -0.88
CA ASN A 41 12.12 7.17 -1.75
C ASN A 41 12.54 8.19 -2.84
N PRO A 42 12.40 7.86 -4.14
CA PRO A 42 12.79 8.77 -5.22
C PRO A 42 11.67 9.74 -5.63
N PHE A 43 10.46 9.58 -5.08
CA PHE A 43 9.27 10.32 -5.48
C PHE A 43 8.96 11.49 -4.55
N GLU A 44 8.00 12.31 -4.91
CA GLU A 44 7.40 13.30 -4.02
C GLU A 44 6.87 12.68 -2.73
N ARG A 45 6.49 13.52 -1.79
CA ARG A 45 5.92 13.11 -0.50
C ARG A 45 4.62 13.83 -0.23
N PHE A 46 3.74 13.18 0.49
CA PHE A 46 2.60 13.82 1.14
C PHE A 46 3.07 14.78 2.25
N PRO A 47 2.19 15.69 2.72
CA PRO A 47 2.53 16.64 3.79
C PRO A 47 3.06 15.98 5.07
N ASP A 48 2.61 14.77 5.40
CA ASP A 48 3.04 13.94 6.53
C ASP A 48 4.41 13.27 6.32
N GLY A 49 5.03 13.42 5.15
CA GLY A 49 6.31 12.81 4.77
C GLY A 49 6.19 11.45 4.11
N ARG A 50 5.00 10.85 4.05
CA ARG A 50 4.75 9.57 3.40
C ARG A 50 5.10 9.62 1.90
N PRO A 51 5.81 8.61 1.34
CA PRO A 51 6.10 8.54 -0.08
C PRO A 51 4.84 8.61 -0.94
N LYS A 52 4.91 9.39 -2.03
CA LYS A 52 3.82 9.53 -2.99
C LYS A 52 4.25 8.95 -4.34
N VAL A 53 4.18 7.63 -4.45
CA VAL A 53 4.38 6.92 -5.73
C VAL A 53 3.41 7.52 -6.77
N PRO A 54 3.88 7.94 -7.96
CA PRO A 54 3.02 8.54 -8.99
C PRO A 54 1.91 7.60 -9.46
N ASP A 55 0.73 8.17 -9.78
CA ASP A 55 -0.43 7.39 -10.23
C ASP A 55 -0.14 6.57 -11.50
N ALA A 56 0.73 7.05 -12.38
CA ALA A 56 1.16 6.32 -13.56
C ALA A 56 1.81 4.95 -13.22
N PHE A 57 2.58 4.86 -12.14
CA PHE A 57 3.12 3.57 -11.68
C PHE A 57 2.06 2.67 -11.06
N ILE A 58 1.06 3.25 -10.37
CA ILE A 58 -0.07 2.49 -9.83
C ILE A 58 -0.88 1.85 -10.97
N GLU A 59 -1.18 2.60 -12.03
CA GLU A 59 -1.91 2.08 -13.19
C GLU A 59 -1.12 0.98 -13.91
N ARG A 60 0.19 1.17 -14.10
CA ARG A 60 1.05 0.12 -14.67
C ARG A 60 1.08 -1.13 -13.79
N ALA A 61 1.17 -0.95 -12.47
CA ALA A 61 1.17 -2.07 -11.53
C ALA A 61 -0.10 -2.92 -11.63
N ARG A 62 -1.27 -2.31 -11.90
CA ARG A 62 -2.51 -3.07 -12.15
C ARG A 62 -2.44 -3.96 -13.40
N GLY A 63 -1.49 -3.73 -14.29
CA GLY A 63 -1.21 -4.60 -15.44
C GLY A 63 -0.32 -5.81 -15.13
N MET A 64 0.41 -5.81 -13.99
CA MET A 64 1.37 -6.86 -13.63
C MET A 64 0.69 -8.16 -13.19
N SER A 65 1.49 -9.22 -13.08
CA SER A 65 1.16 -10.47 -12.40
C SER A 65 2.12 -10.72 -11.22
N SER A 66 1.71 -11.59 -10.30
CA SER A 66 2.55 -12.02 -9.18
C SER A 66 3.87 -12.61 -9.63
N GLU A 67 3.88 -13.36 -10.74
CA GLU A 67 5.07 -13.96 -11.31
C GLU A 67 6.09 -12.91 -11.77
N GLU A 68 5.62 -11.85 -12.44
CA GLU A 68 6.46 -10.75 -12.93
C GLU A 68 7.16 -9.97 -11.80
N VAL A 69 6.55 -9.93 -10.61
CA VAL A 69 7.10 -9.24 -9.42
C VAL A 69 8.01 -10.14 -8.60
N PHE A 70 7.73 -11.43 -8.56
CA PHE A 70 8.32 -12.41 -7.64
C PHE A 70 9.86 -12.45 -7.67
N ALA A 71 10.45 -12.42 -8.86
CA ALA A 71 11.90 -12.62 -9.01
C ALA A 71 12.74 -11.40 -8.60
N ILE A 72 12.16 -10.19 -8.63
CA ILE A 72 12.93 -8.93 -8.53
C ILE A 72 13.22 -8.58 -7.07
N LEU A 73 12.22 -8.61 -6.22
CA LEU A 73 12.33 -8.16 -4.84
C LEU A 73 13.36 -8.96 -4.03
N PRO A 74 13.38 -10.30 -4.06
CA PRO A 74 14.41 -11.09 -3.40
C PRO A 74 15.83 -10.83 -3.92
N ALA A 75 15.98 -10.62 -5.24
CA ALA A 75 17.28 -10.31 -5.85
C ALA A 75 17.84 -8.94 -5.39
N GLN A 76 16.97 -8.04 -4.92
CA GLN A 76 17.33 -6.75 -4.32
C GLN A 76 17.44 -6.81 -2.78
N GLY A 77 17.40 -8.00 -2.17
CA GLY A 77 17.48 -8.19 -0.73
C GLY A 77 16.13 -8.17 0.00
N PHE A 78 15.03 -7.84 -0.69
CA PHE A 78 13.67 -7.77 -0.12
C PHE A 78 12.95 -9.12 -0.25
N ARG A 79 13.30 -10.09 0.60
CA ARG A 79 12.85 -11.49 0.48
C ARG A 79 11.43 -11.74 0.98
N ASN A 80 10.88 -10.85 1.84
CA ASN A 80 9.61 -11.04 2.51
C ASN A 80 8.63 -9.91 2.15
N GLN A 81 8.37 -9.69 0.85
CA GLN A 81 7.47 -8.63 0.38
C GLN A 81 6.18 -9.16 -0.25
N TYR A 82 5.94 -10.46 -0.12
CA TYR A 82 4.72 -11.14 -0.55
C TYR A 82 3.93 -11.69 0.64
N ALA A 83 2.64 -11.46 0.65
CA ALA A 83 1.69 -12.03 1.59
C ALA A 83 0.58 -12.76 0.83
N GLY A 84 0.46 -14.06 1.05
CA GLY A 84 -0.60 -14.92 0.50
C GLY A 84 -1.57 -15.41 1.57
N GLY A 85 -2.46 -16.34 1.16
CA GLY A 85 -3.43 -16.98 2.05
C GLY A 85 -4.59 -16.09 2.44
N PHE A 86 -4.94 -15.11 1.62
CA PHE A 86 -6.13 -14.29 1.77
C PHE A 86 -7.33 -14.91 1.05
N ARG A 87 -8.52 -14.60 1.55
CA ARG A 87 -9.72 -14.58 0.73
C ARG A 87 -9.69 -13.28 -0.09
N VAL A 88 -9.98 -13.39 -1.37
CA VAL A 88 -9.91 -12.25 -2.31
C VAL A 88 -11.31 -11.89 -2.76
N LEU A 89 -11.70 -10.66 -2.52
CA LEU A 89 -12.90 -10.09 -3.10
C LEU A 89 -12.57 -9.57 -4.51
N HIS A 90 -13.32 -10.01 -5.51
CA HIS A 90 -13.09 -9.71 -6.92
C HIS A 90 -11.71 -10.17 -7.44
N PRO A 91 -11.45 -11.50 -7.50
CA PRO A 91 -10.15 -12.03 -7.94
C PRO A 91 -9.79 -11.70 -9.39
N ASP A 92 -10.76 -11.26 -10.19
CA ASP A 92 -10.62 -10.72 -11.54
C ASP A 92 -10.14 -9.25 -11.57
N ARG A 93 -10.10 -8.58 -10.42
CA ARG A 93 -9.65 -7.20 -10.26
C ARG A 93 -8.27 -7.14 -9.64
N LYS A 94 -7.38 -6.39 -10.29
CA LYS A 94 -6.04 -6.12 -9.74
C LYS A 94 -6.08 -5.02 -8.71
N LEU A 95 -5.43 -5.24 -7.57
CA LEU A 95 -5.20 -4.22 -6.56
C LEU A 95 -3.99 -3.37 -6.95
N GLY A 96 -4.12 -2.07 -6.87
CA GLY A 96 -3.00 -1.13 -7.06
C GLY A 96 -3.23 0.16 -6.27
N GLY A 97 -2.24 0.57 -5.49
CA GLY A 97 -2.29 1.83 -4.73
C GLY A 97 -1.13 1.99 -3.77
N ARG A 98 -1.16 3.04 -2.95
CA ARG A 98 -0.14 3.34 -1.93
C ARG A 98 -0.60 2.84 -0.57
N ALA A 99 0.28 2.18 0.16
CA ALA A 99 -0.02 1.70 1.51
C ALA A 99 -0.33 2.87 2.46
N PHE A 100 -1.54 2.89 2.99
CA PHE A 100 -1.92 3.62 4.19
C PHE A 100 -2.06 2.60 5.31
N THR A 101 -1.13 2.59 6.25
CA THR A 101 -0.97 1.51 7.22
C THR A 101 -1.64 1.82 8.54
N VAL A 102 -2.30 0.82 9.12
CA VAL A 102 -2.92 0.91 10.46
C VAL A 102 -2.59 -0.36 11.23
N GLN A 103 -2.15 -0.20 12.47
CA GLN A 103 -1.89 -1.31 13.37
C GLN A 103 -2.88 -1.32 14.54
N PHE A 104 -3.42 -2.49 14.79
CA PHE A 104 -4.18 -2.79 15.99
C PHE A 104 -3.42 -3.77 16.87
N MET A 105 -3.70 -3.71 18.16
CA MET A 105 -3.22 -4.65 19.17
C MET A 105 -4.42 -5.17 19.99
N PRO A 106 -4.32 -6.35 20.62
CA PRO A 106 -5.30 -6.78 21.60
C PRO A 106 -5.54 -5.73 22.66
N LEU A 107 -6.77 -5.53 23.07
CA LEU A 107 -7.13 -4.52 24.06
C LEU A 107 -6.35 -4.72 25.34
N ARG A 108 -5.68 -3.66 25.75
CA ARG A 108 -5.01 -3.54 27.03
C ARG A 108 -5.45 -2.21 27.68
N PRO A 109 -6.20 -2.24 28.79
CA PRO A 109 -6.86 -1.04 29.31
C PRO A 109 -5.93 0.13 29.59
N ASP A 110 -4.76 -0.11 30.19
CA ASP A 110 -3.77 0.92 30.48
C ASP A 110 -3.19 1.58 29.22
N LEU A 111 -3.03 0.83 28.13
CA LEU A 111 -2.64 1.35 26.83
C LEU A 111 -3.79 2.13 26.18
N ASP A 112 -5.01 1.61 26.22
CA ASP A 112 -6.22 2.26 25.66
C ASP A 112 -6.48 3.61 26.34
N ASP A 113 -6.32 3.68 27.66
CA ASP A 113 -6.45 4.92 28.45
C ASP A 113 -5.46 6.00 27.98
N VAL A 114 -4.19 5.64 27.81
CA VAL A 114 -3.14 6.56 27.31
C VAL A 114 -3.45 7.04 25.89
N ILE A 115 -3.86 6.13 25.01
CA ILE A 115 -4.19 6.43 23.63
C ILE A 115 -5.38 7.38 23.54
N ASN A 116 -6.46 7.08 24.28
CA ASN A 116 -7.65 7.90 24.29
C ASN A 116 -7.43 9.27 24.94
N ALA A 117 -6.58 9.35 25.98
CA ALA A 117 -6.18 10.64 26.55
C ALA A 117 -5.44 11.53 25.53
N LYS A 118 -4.52 10.96 24.76
CA LYS A 118 -3.82 11.67 23.67
C LYS A 118 -4.78 12.06 22.54
N ALA A 119 -5.68 11.17 22.13
CA ALA A 119 -6.70 11.45 21.13
C ALA A 119 -7.57 12.64 21.56
N LYS A 120 -8.04 12.63 22.80
CA LYS A 120 -8.85 13.72 23.37
C LYS A 120 -8.09 15.05 23.41
N ALA A 121 -6.80 15.03 23.76
CA ALA A 121 -5.95 16.22 23.75
C ALA A 121 -5.79 16.81 22.33
N ALA A 122 -5.88 15.96 21.30
CA ALA A 122 -5.85 16.36 19.90
C ALA A 122 -7.25 16.69 19.31
N GLY A 123 -8.31 16.74 20.15
CA GLY A 123 -9.67 17.04 19.70
C GLY A 123 -10.45 15.85 19.13
N VAL A 124 -9.91 14.63 19.24
CA VAL A 124 -10.56 13.39 18.81
C VAL A 124 -11.18 12.73 20.03
N ALA A 125 -12.50 12.50 20.02
CA ALA A 125 -13.21 11.96 21.19
C ALA A 125 -12.71 10.58 21.62
N ARG A 126 -12.43 9.70 20.67
CA ARG A 126 -11.83 8.39 20.85
C ARG A 126 -11.14 7.95 19.56
N LEU A 127 -9.96 7.35 19.68
CA LEU A 127 -9.28 6.75 18.52
C LEU A 127 -9.92 5.40 18.19
N ASN A 128 -10.45 5.29 16.97
CA ASN A 128 -11.09 4.08 16.46
C ASN A 128 -10.77 3.90 14.95
N ASN A 129 -11.27 2.82 14.35
CA ASN A 129 -11.07 2.53 12.93
C ASN A 129 -11.57 3.66 12.01
N GLN A 130 -12.67 4.35 12.35
CA GLN A 130 -13.21 5.44 11.54
C GLN A 130 -12.23 6.61 11.44
N VAL A 131 -11.55 6.98 12.54
CA VAL A 131 -10.55 8.06 12.52
C VAL A 131 -9.41 7.76 11.53
N ALA A 132 -8.94 6.51 11.49
CA ALA A 132 -7.91 6.11 10.53
C ALA A 132 -8.46 6.12 9.08
N ILE A 133 -9.69 5.66 8.89
CA ILE A 133 -10.37 5.62 7.58
C ILE A 133 -10.61 7.03 7.03
N ASP A 134 -10.93 8.01 7.90
CA ASP A 134 -11.15 9.41 7.51
C ASP A 134 -9.87 10.10 6.98
N MET A 135 -8.69 9.54 7.25
CA MET A 135 -7.40 10.05 6.77
C MET A 135 -7.02 9.56 5.36
N LEU A 136 -7.79 8.63 4.78
CA LEU A 136 -7.51 8.06 3.46
C LEU A 136 -7.63 9.10 2.34
N GLN A 137 -6.78 8.96 1.33
CA GLN A 137 -6.71 9.83 0.16
C GLN A 137 -6.85 9.03 -1.15
N PRO A 138 -7.18 9.68 -2.27
CA PRO A 138 -7.22 9.03 -3.58
C PRO A 138 -5.92 8.28 -3.90
N GLY A 139 -6.05 7.03 -4.34
CA GLY A 139 -4.94 6.13 -4.65
C GLY A 139 -4.33 5.42 -3.45
N ASP A 140 -4.88 5.57 -2.24
CA ASP A 140 -4.48 4.78 -1.08
C ASP A 140 -5.10 3.37 -1.11
N VAL A 141 -4.37 2.42 -0.57
CA VAL A 141 -4.85 1.09 -0.14
C VAL A 141 -4.77 1.06 1.37
N LEU A 142 -5.90 0.83 2.04
CA LEU A 142 -5.91 0.66 3.49
C LEU A 142 -5.30 -0.71 3.84
N VAL A 143 -4.14 -0.70 4.51
CA VAL A 143 -3.40 -1.89 4.93
C VAL A 143 -3.45 -2.00 6.44
N VAL A 144 -4.11 -3.05 6.93
CA VAL A 144 -4.43 -3.20 8.36
C VAL A 144 -3.77 -4.44 8.95
N ASP A 145 -2.87 -4.24 9.90
CA ASP A 145 -2.41 -5.29 10.80
C ASP A 145 -3.41 -5.44 11.95
N LEU A 146 -4.22 -6.48 11.89
CA LEU A 146 -5.18 -6.86 12.91
C LEU A 146 -4.81 -8.22 13.51
N PHE A 147 -3.53 -8.53 13.53
CA PHE A 147 -2.90 -9.73 14.12
C PHE A 147 -3.61 -11.07 13.83
N GLY A 148 -4.34 -11.16 12.69
CA GLY A 148 -5.10 -12.36 12.29
C GLY A 148 -6.42 -12.56 13.05
N GLN A 149 -6.87 -11.60 13.84
CA GLN A 149 -8.10 -11.72 14.63
C GLN A 149 -9.33 -11.80 13.74
N GLN A 150 -10.23 -12.73 14.06
CA GLN A 150 -11.51 -12.94 13.37
C GLN A 150 -12.68 -12.40 14.21
N GLU A 151 -13.04 -13.07 15.29
CA GLU A 151 -14.08 -12.61 16.20
C GLU A 151 -13.68 -11.33 16.92
N GLY A 152 -14.50 -10.29 16.82
CA GLY A 152 -14.19 -8.96 17.36
C GLY A 152 -13.11 -8.20 16.56
N GLY A 153 -12.59 -8.79 15.48
CA GLY A 153 -11.54 -8.24 14.63
C GLY A 153 -12.01 -7.84 13.23
N THR A 154 -13.27 -7.47 13.07
CA THR A 154 -13.80 -7.06 11.76
C THR A 154 -13.62 -5.56 11.57
N ILE A 155 -12.62 -5.18 10.77
CA ILE A 155 -12.25 -3.77 10.57
C ILE A 155 -13.37 -2.94 9.94
N VAL A 156 -14.14 -3.51 9.02
CA VAL A 156 -15.19 -2.82 8.28
C VAL A 156 -16.40 -3.74 8.04
N GLY A 157 -17.59 -3.13 7.96
CA GLY A 157 -18.77 -3.63 7.29
C GLY A 157 -19.00 -2.85 6.01
N ASP A 158 -20.17 -3.04 5.38
CA ASP A 158 -20.52 -2.52 4.07
C ASP A 158 -20.45 -0.98 3.98
N ASN A 159 -20.95 -0.25 4.97
CA ASN A 159 -20.96 1.20 4.98
C ASN A 159 -19.54 1.79 5.00
N LEU A 160 -18.64 1.27 5.86
CA LEU A 160 -17.26 1.74 5.89
C LEU A 160 -16.46 1.29 4.67
N PHE A 161 -16.76 0.11 4.14
CA PHE A 161 -16.17 -0.36 2.88
C PHE A 161 -16.55 0.58 1.72
N TYR A 162 -17.82 0.97 1.64
CA TYR A 162 -18.29 1.95 0.65
C TYR A 162 -17.58 3.30 0.81
N TYR A 163 -17.41 3.77 2.04
CA TYR A 163 -16.69 5.01 2.31
C TYR A 163 -15.23 4.92 1.85
N ILE A 164 -14.52 3.83 2.17
CA ILE A 164 -13.13 3.59 1.72
C ILE A 164 -13.07 3.61 0.19
N MET A 165 -13.97 2.90 -0.50
CA MET A 165 -14.04 2.89 -1.95
C MET A 165 -14.15 4.31 -2.54
N LYS A 166 -14.97 5.18 -1.94
CA LYS A 166 -15.13 6.56 -2.38
C LYS A 166 -13.91 7.43 -2.06
N ALA A 167 -13.38 7.34 -0.84
CA ALA A 167 -12.25 8.13 -0.39
C ALA A 167 -10.97 7.81 -1.19
N THR A 168 -10.72 6.53 -1.46
CA THR A 168 -9.55 6.06 -2.20
C THR A 168 -9.71 6.07 -3.72
N LYS A 169 -10.92 6.36 -4.23
CA LYS A 169 -11.29 6.22 -5.64
C LYS A 169 -11.05 4.80 -6.18
N GLY A 170 -11.46 3.80 -5.40
CA GLY A 170 -11.32 2.39 -5.77
C GLY A 170 -9.92 1.82 -5.53
N GLY A 171 -9.14 2.38 -4.60
CA GLY A 171 -7.80 1.88 -4.24
C GLY A 171 -7.85 0.44 -3.75
N GLY A 172 -8.33 0.20 -2.54
CA GLY A 172 -8.50 -1.16 -2.01
C GLY A 172 -8.31 -1.33 -0.51
N LEU A 173 -8.46 -2.57 -0.07
CA LEU A 173 -8.31 -2.98 1.33
C LEU A 173 -7.44 -4.24 1.42
N VAL A 174 -6.44 -4.24 2.30
CA VAL A 174 -5.71 -5.43 2.74
C VAL A 174 -5.79 -5.49 4.26
N VAL A 175 -6.36 -6.56 4.81
CA VAL A 175 -6.45 -6.72 6.26
C VAL A 175 -5.95 -8.10 6.71
N ASP A 176 -4.99 -8.11 7.63
CA ASP A 176 -4.56 -9.32 8.34
C ASP A 176 -5.52 -9.60 9.50
N GLY A 177 -6.78 -9.86 9.16
CA GLY A 177 -7.91 -10.00 10.05
C GLY A 177 -9.21 -10.25 9.28
N ALA A 178 -10.36 -9.94 9.89
CA ALA A 178 -11.67 -10.20 9.31
C ALA A 178 -12.37 -8.93 8.79
N ILE A 179 -13.37 -9.16 7.94
CA ILE A 179 -14.40 -8.18 7.54
C ILE A 179 -15.78 -8.75 7.85
N ARG A 180 -16.81 -7.94 7.78
CA ARG A 180 -18.21 -8.40 7.90
C ARG A 180 -19.08 -7.92 6.74
N ASP A 181 -20.37 -8.29 6.74
CA ASP A 181 -21.37 -7.86 5.76
C ASP A 181 -20.97 -8.23 4.31
N LEU A 182 -20.38 -9.44 4.13
CA LEU A 182 -19.82 -9.89 2.85
C LEU A 182 -20.80 -9.78 1.68
N GLU A 183 -22.11 -10.05 1.90
CA GLU A 183 -23.12 -9.94 0.86
C GLU A 183 -23.24 -8.50 0.33
N GLY A 184 -23.22 -7.50 1.22
CA GLY A 184 -23.26 -6.09 0.84
C GLY A 184 -21.95 -5.66 0.14
N ILE A 185 -20.82 -6.03 0.72
CA ILE A 185 -19.48 -5.70 0.22
C ILE A 185 -19.23 -6.30 -1.18
N SER A 186 -19.70 -7.52 -1.44
CA SER A 186 -19.48 -8.21 -2.73
C SER A 186 -20.12 -7.51 -3.94
N ARG A 187 -21.04 -6.58 -3.71
CA ARG A 187 -21.68 -5.77 -4.76
C ARG A 187 -20.92 -4.49 -5.09
N MET A 188 -19.86 -4.19 -4.34
CA MET A 188 -19.07 -2.96 -4.49
C MET A 188 -17.79 -3.24 -5.29
N ASP A 189 -17.49 -2.36 -6.25
CA ASP A 189 -16.38 -2.51 -7.19
C ASP A 189 -15.04 -2.00 -6.59
N MET A 190 -14.56 -2.69 -5.54
CA MET A 190 -13.25 -2.43 -4.94
C MET A 190 -12.58 -3.75 -4.51
N PRO A 191 -11.33 -4.03 -4.93
CA PRO A 191 -10.61 -5.23 -4.51
C PRO A 191 -10.31 -5.20 -3.01
N ALA A 192 -10.45 -6.36 -2.36
CA ALA A 192 -10.10 -6.51 -0.96
C ALA A 192 -9.51 -7.90 -0.66
N TYR A 193 -8.54 -7.91 0.24
CA TYR A 193 -7.80 -9.08 0.72
C TYR A 193 -7.97 -9.18 2.24
N PHE A 194 -8.52 -10.27 2.73
CA PHE A 194 -8.83 -10.47 4.15
C PHE A 194 -8.65 -11.94 4.56
N ARG A 195 -8.47 -12.19 5.86
CA ARG A 195 -8.27 -13.57 6.33
C ARG A 195 -9.58 -14.33 6.43
N ASP A 196 -10.63 -13.67 6.96
CA ASP A 196 -11.93 -14.31 7.15
C ASP A 196 -13.08 -13.32 7.19
N VAL A 197 -14.29 -13.85 7.40
CA VAL A 197 -15.53 -13.08 7.60
C VAL A 197 -16.15 -13.48 8.94
N HIS A 198 -16.50 -12.48 9.76
CA HIS A 198 -17.20 -12.71 11.02
C HIS A 198 -18.27 -11.62 11.24
N PRO A 199 -19.45 -11.93 11.77
CA PRO A 199 -20.54 -10.94 11.93
C PRO A 199 -20.32 -9.95 13.07
N SER A 200 -19.37 -10.17 13.99
CA SER A 200 -19.11 -9.25 15.10
C SER A 200 -18.63 -7.88 14.61
N ALA A 201 -18.94 -6.83 15.37
CA ALA A 201 -18.29 -5.55 15.19
C ALA A 201 -16.83 -5.61 15.69
N ILE A 202 -16.01 -4.62 15.29
CA ILE A 202 -14.67 -4.45 15.86
C ILE A 202 -14.77 -4.17 17.36
N GLY A 203 -14.00 -4.90 18.15
CA GLY A 203 -13.99 -4.81 19.60
C GLY A 203 -12.77 -5.52 20.18
N ASN A 204 -12.50 -5.33 21.46
CA ASN A 204 -11.35 -5.93 22.15
C ASN A 204 -9.99 -5.65 21.50
N VAL A 205 -9.87 -4.51 20.83
CA VAL A 205 -8.66 -4.05 20.17
C VAL A 205 -8.42 -2.57 20.44
N VAL A 206 -7.19 -2.14 20.30
CA VAL A 206 -6.75 -0.75 20.39
C VAL A 206 -5.87 -0.41 19.21
N ILE A 207 -6.02 0.79 18.62
CA ILE A 207 -5.11 1.27 17.57
C ILE A 207 -3.78 1.61 18.23
N SER A 208 -2.70 0.94 17.80
CA SER A 208 -1.34 1.20 18.27
C SER A 208 -0.54 2.10 17.34
N GLY A 209 -0.97 2.25 16.08
CA GLY A 209 -0.32 3.16 15.14
C GLY A 209 -1.08 3.37 13.85
N ILE A 210 -0.91 4.56 13.26
CA ILE A 210 -1.41 4.96 11.95
C ILE A 210 -0.23 5.50 11.16
N ASN A 211 -0.07 5.08 9.89
CA ASN A 211 1.09 5.40 9.05
C ASN A 211 2.42 5.10 9.77
N ILE A 212 2.52 3.90 10.33
CA ILE A 212 3.74 3.31 10.89
C ILE A 212 4.06 2.01 10.14
N PRO A 213 5.27 1.44 10.26
CA PRO A 213 5.54 0.10 9.77
C PRO A 213 4.62 -0.92 10.42
N VAL A 214 3.97 -1.77 9.61
CA VAL A 214 3.06 -2.81 10.09
C VAL A 214 3.45 -4.18 9.56
N ARG A 215 2.91 -5.23 10.16
CA ARG A 215 3.13 -6.61 9.74
C ARG A 215 1.88 -7.18 9.06
N ILE A 216 2.03 -7.69 7.85
CA ILE A 216 0.98 -8.45 7.16
C ILE A 216 1.52 -9.88 6.92
N GLY A 217 1.04 -10.84 7.69
CA GLY A 217 1.63 -12.18 7.71
C GLY A 217 3.10 -12.16 8.13
N LYS A 218 4.02 -12.46 7.21
CA LYS A 218 5.49 -12.40 7.41
C LYS A 218 6.14 -11.16 6.79
N THR A 219 5.34 -10.26 6.22
CA THR A 219 5.81 -9.11 5.46
C THR A 219 5.80 -7.85 6.33
N THR A 220 6.86 -7.07 6.27
CA THR A 220 6.88 -5.70 6.79
C THR A 220 6.41 -4.76 5.69
N VAL A 221 5.39 -3.98 5.98
CA VAL A 221 4.81 -2.98 5.08
C VAL A 221 5.11 -1.60 5.62
N MET A 222 5.72 -0.76 4.78
CA MET A 222 5.99 0.63 5.10
C MET A 222 4.89 1.54 4.57
N PRO A 223 4.55 2.64 5.27
CA PRO A 223 3.69 3.66 4.71
C PRO A 223 4.22 4.17 3.35
N GLY A 224 3.35 4.19 2.34
CA GLY A 224 3.71 4.64 0.99
C GLY A 224 4.34 3.58 0.08
N ASP A 225 4.51 2.32 0.54
CA ASP A 225 4.84 1.21 -0.36
C ASP A 225 3.80 1.12 -1.48
N LEU A 226 4.22 0.77 -2.70
CA LEU A 226 3.29 0.40 -3.74
C LEU A 226 2.70 -0.97 -3.40
N VAL A 227 1.40 -1.01 -3.20
CA VAL A 227 0.64 -2.24 -3.01
C VAL A 227 0.18 -2.74 -4.36
N PHE A 228 0.54 -3.96 -4.68
CA PHE A 228 0.05 -4.69 -5.84
C PHE A 228 -0.56 -6.02 -5.39
N GLY A 229 -1.71 -6.40 -5.93
CA GLY A 229 -2.34 -7.67 -5.62
C GLY A 229 -3.14 -8.24 -6.78
N ASP A 230 -3.13 -9.56 -6.88
CA ASP A 230 -3.92 -10.36 -7.81
C ASP A 230 -4.57 -11.56 -7.10
N SER A 231 -5.05 -12.56 -7.86
CA SER A 231 -5.67 -13.75 -7.32
C SER A 231 -4.75 -14.61 -6.43
N GLU A 232 -3.42 -14.45 -6.53
CA GLU A 232 -2.45 -15.24 -5.78
C GLU A 232 -2.11 -14.62 -4.42
N GLY A 233 -2.15 -13.28 -4.32
CA GLY A 233 -1.85 -12.56 -3.08
C GLY A 233 -1.46 -11.11 -3.29
N VAL A 234 -0.71 -10.56 -2.33
CA VAL A 234 -0.36 -9.14 -2.29
C VAL A 234 1.14 -8.95 -2.15
N TYR A 235 1.71 -8.07 -2.97
CA TYR A 235 3.07 -7.55 -2.86
C TYR A 235 3.08 -6.13 -2.30
N PHE A 236 4.07 -5.85 -1.47
CA PHE A 236 4.37 -4.53 -0.93
C PHE A 236 5.74 -4.10 -1.45
N ILE A 237 5.75 -3.20 -2.42
CA ILE A 237 6.94 -2.84 -3.19
C ILE A 237 7.50 -1.54 -2.65
N PRO A 238 8.73 -1.53 -2.10
CA PRO A 238 9.36 -0.30 -1.62
C PRO A 238 9.45 0.75 -2.73
N PRO A 239 9.17 2.05 -2.44
CA PRO A 239 9.20 3.11 -3.43
C PRO A 239 10.49 3.16 -4.26
N ALA A 240 11.64 2.85 -3.65
CA ALA A 240 12.93 2.79 -4.34
C ALA A 240 13.02 1.75 -5.45
N LEU A 241 12.16 0.72 -5.42
CA LEU A 241 12.16 -0.39 -6.39
C LEU A 241 11.01 -0.33 -7.38
N VAL A 242 10.04 0.58 -7.19
CA VAL A 242 8.81 0.63 -8.00
C VAL A 242 9.12 0.72 -9.50
N GLN A 243 9.95 1.67 -9.89
CA GLN A 243 10.28 1.84 -11.30
C GLN A 243 10.90 0.58 -11.89
N ARG A 244 11.87 -0.01 -11.19
CA ARG A 244 12.57 -1.22 -11.64
C ARG A 244 11.62 -2.41 -11.76
N VAL A 245 10.72 -2.59 -10.78
CA VAL A 245 9.74 -3.70 -10.78
C VAL A 245 8.80 -3.56 -11.96
N VAL A 246 8.25 -2.38 -12.17
CA VAL A 246 7.30 -2.12 -13.25
C VAL A 246 7.96 -2.24 -14.64
N GLU A 247 9.17 -1.72 -14.81
CA GLU A 247 9.91 -1.84 -16.08
C GLU A 247 10.27 -3.30 -16.41
N ASN A 248 10.65 -4.09 -15.41
CA ASN A 248 10.94 -5.51 -15.61
C ASN A 248 9.67 -6.32 -15.88
N ALA A 249 8.56 -5.98 -15.24
CA ALA A 249 7.27 -6.62 -15.53
C ALA A 249 6.85 -6.38 -16.99
N ASP A 250 7.05 -5.17 -17.52
CA ASP A 250 6.80 -4.87 -18.93
C ASP A 250 7.67 -5.75 -19.85
N GLU A 251 8.97 -5.96 -19.50
CA GLU A 251 9.87 -6.81 -20.28
C GLU A 251 9.42 -8.27 -20.28
N ILE A 252 9.02 -8.81 -19.13
CA ILE A 252 8.50 -10.19 -19.01
C ILE A 252 7.20 -10.32 -19.81
N HIS A 253 6.29 -9.36 -19.66
CA HIS A 253 5.02 -9.36 -20.38
C HIS A 253 5.22 -9.40 -21.91
N VAL A 254 6.12 -8.57 -22.42
CA VAL A 254 6.45 -8.54 -23.87
C VAL A 254 7.14 -9.83 -24.32
N HIS A 255 8.00 -10.41 -23.45
CA HIS A 255 8.61 -11.71 -23.72
C HIS A 255 7.54 -12.82 -23.84
N ASP A 256 6.58 -12.86 -22.94
CA ASP A 256 5.50 -13.83 -22.96
C ASP A 256 4.57 -13.65 -24.16
N GLU A 257 4.26 -12.40 -24.50
CA GLU A 257 3.49 -12.06 -25.73
C GLU A 257 4.19 -12.61 -26.99
N TRP A 258 5.50 -12.38 -27.11
CA TRP A 258 6.29 -12.88 -28.22
C TRP A 258 6.37 -14.43 -28.24
N THR A 259 6.61 -15.03 -27.07
CA THR A 259 6.71 -16.49 -26.93
C THR A 259 5.42 -17.19 -27.33
N ARG A 260 4.25 -16.69 -26.86
CA ARG A 260 2.93 -17.23 -27.24
C ARG A 260 2.69 -17.12 -28.74
N LYS A 261 3.03 -15.97 -29.34
CA LYS A 261 2.93 -15.76 -30.79
C LYS A 261 3.78 -16.78 -31.56
N LYS A 262 4.98 -17.11 -31.06
CA LYS A 262 5.83 -18.13 -31.67
C LYS A 262 5.29 -19.55 -31.50
N PHE A 263 4.64 -19.86 -30.38
CA PHE A 263 3.94 -21.14 -30.23
C PHE A 263 2.76 -21.27 -31.19
N ASP A 264 1.99 -20.21 -31.42
CA ASP A 264 0.88 -20.19 -32.38
C ASP A 264 1.32 -20.44 -33.82
N GLU A 265 2.57 -20.10 -34.16
CA GLU A 265 3.14 -20.45 -35.46
C GLU A 265 3.31 -21.98 -35.66
N GLY A 266 3.33 -22.78 -34.58
CA GLY A 266 3.42 -24.24 -34.63
C GLY A 266 4.75 -24.79 -35.10
N LYS A 267 5.80 -23.96 -35.20
CA LYS A 267 7.11 -24.33 -35.79
C LYS A 267 8.16 -24.67 -34.76
N TYR A 268 7.99 -24.18 -33.50
CA TYR A 268 9.00 -24.23 -32.47
C TYR A 268 8.56 -25.10 -31.31
N LYS A 269 9.51 -25.79 -30.67
CA LYS A 269 9.29 -26.48 -29.41
C LYS A 269 9.49 -25.50 -28.25
N SER A 270 8.87 -25.76 -27.12
CA SER A 270 9.04 -24.94 -25.91
C SER A 270 10.50 -24.79 -25.49
N SER A 271 11.30 -25.86 -25.62
CA SER A 271 12.75 -25.86 -25.31
C SER A 271 13.61 -24.95 -26.22
N GLU A 272 13.06 -24.47 -27.34
CA GLU A 272 13.77 -23.63 -28.31
C GLU A 272 13.51 -22.13 -28.08
N ILE A 273 12.32 -21.78 -27.56
CA ILE A 273 11.88 -20.39 -27.47
C ILE A 273 11.45 -19.95 -26.06
N TYR A 274 11.25 -20.88 -25.11
CA TYR A 274 10.98 -20.52 -23.73
C TYR A 274 12.28 -19.99 -23.08
N GLY A 275 12.27 -18.73 -22.70
CA GLY A 275 13.46 -17.98 -22.32
C GLY A 275 14.14 -17.29 -23.52
N THR A 276 15.40 -16.90 -23.39
CA THR A 276 16.13 -16.25 -24.49
C THR A 276 16.39 -17.25 -25.61
N PRO A 277 15.94 -16.99 -26.85
CA PRO A 277 16.17 -17.87 -27.98
C PRO A 277 17.65 -18.12 -28.22
N LYS A 278 18.03 -19.39 -28.51
CA LYS A 278 19.41 -19.77 -28.79
C LYS A 278 19.80 -19.58 -30.23
N ASP A 279 18.84 -19.71 -31.15
CA ASP A 279 19.04 -19.43 -32.57
C ASP A 279 19.33 -17.94 -32.80
N PRO A 280 20.43 -17.57 -33.48
CA PRO A 280 20.82 -16.18 -33.65
C PRO A 280 19.81 -15.31 -34.40
N ALA A 281 19.12 -15.86 -35.43
CA ALA A 281 18.13 -15.12 -36.21
C ALA A 281 16.88 -14.86 -35.36
N LEU A 282 16.44 -15.87 -34.61
CA LEU A 282 15.31 -15.79 -33.71
C LEU A 282 15.56 -14.86 -32.55
N LYS A 283 16.78 -14.86 -32.01
CA LYS A 283 17.23 -13.94 -30.96
C LYS A 283 17.17 -12.48 -31.42
N LYS A 284 17.67 -12.22 -32.66
CA LYS A 284 17.62 -10.88 -33.26
C LYS A 284 16.16 -10.41 -33.45
N GLU A 285 15.30 -11.27 -33.95
CA GLU A 285 13.86 -10.97 -34.12
C GLU A 285 13.22 -10.62 -32.75
N TYR A 286 13.53 -11.41 -31.72
CA TYR A 286 13.03 -11.15 -30.36
C TYR A 286 13.51 -9.79 -29.82
N GLU A 287 14.79 -9.47 -29.96
CA GLU A 287 15.36 -8.21 -29.48
C GLU A 287 14.73 -6.99 -30.19
N GLU A 288 14.46 -7.08 -31.49
CA GLU A 288 13.78 -6.04 -32.27
C GLU A 288 12.31 -5.90 -31.82
N TYR A 289 11.63 -7.02 -31.61
CA TYR A 289 10.26 -7.04 -31.10
C TYR A 289 10.16 -6.41 -29.71
N LEU A 290 11.00 -6.84 -28.78
CA LEU A 290 11.06 -6.34 -27.40
C LEU A 290 11.26 -4.82 -27.40
N LYS A 291 12.27 -4.34 -28.12
CA LYS A 291 12.57 -2.90 -28.22
C LYS A 291 11.37 -2.09 -28.70
N LYS A 292 10.73 -2.53 -29.79
CA LYS A 292 9.56 -1.85 -30.36
C LYS A 292 8.40 -1.79 -29.37
N ARG A 293 8.07 -2.93 -28.73
CA ARG A 293 6.93 -3.01 -27.82
C ARG A 293 7.15 -2.18 -26.55
N LEU A 294 8.36 -2.18 -25.99
CA LEU A 294 8.70 -1.34 -24.83
C LEU A 294 8.62 0.16 -25.16
N GLU A 295 8.99 0.57 -26.39
CA GLU A 295 8.80 1.95 -26.85
C GLU A 295 7.31 2.33 -26.93
N GLU A 296 6.44 1.42 -27.38
CA GLU A 296 4.99 1.61 -27.43
C GLU A 296 4.40 1.76 -26.03
N ILE A 297 4.77 0.87 -25.10
CA ILE A 297 4.34 0.91 -23.70
C ILE A 297 4.74 2.24 -23.06
N ARG A 298 5.99 2.67 -23.22
CA ARG A 298 6.48 3.94 -22.67
C ARG A 298 5.72 5.17 -23.19
N LYS A 299 5.21 5.13 -24.43
CA LYS A 299 4.40 6.23 -25.00
C LYS A 299 3.01 6.30 -24.38
N THR A 300 2.43 5.16 -24.01
CA THR A 300 1.08 5.07 -23.43
C THR A 300 1.03 5.69 -22.02
N TYR A 301 2.13 5.68 -21.28
CA TYR A 301 2.20 6.15 -19.89
C TYR A 301 2.97 7.48 -19.71
N LYS A 302 3.25 8.18 -20.79
CA LYS A 302 3.74 9.57 -20.78
C LYS A 302 2.59 10.56 -20.71
#